data_b194fa6422c6841a837b16676f4fe85f
#
_entry.id   b194fa6422c6841a837b16676f4fe85f
#
_cell.length_a   1.000
_cell.length_b   1.000
_cell.length_c   1.000
_cell.angle_alpha   90.00
_cell.angle_beta   90.00
_cell.angle_gamma   90.00
#
_symmetry.space_group_name_H-M   'P 1'
#
loop_
_entity.id
_entity.type
_entity.pdbx_description
1 polymer ?
#
loop_
_entity_poly.entity_id
_entity_poly.type
_entity_poly.pdbx_seq_one_letter_code
_entity_poly.pdbx_strand_id
1 'polypeptide(L)'
;MLKVKEITSRMGSFCVIEFGEYKLVTPCDTRVKILTSLADSDMTADDLAKETGASYSTVMDHMDLLERIGIVEAYLKKGGSENGRRKICFRLNQSKQS
;
A
#
# COMPACT_ATOMS: atom_id res chain seq x y z
N MET A 1 10.48 -4.48 -8.13
CA MET A 1 10.81 -4.31 -6.70
C MET A 1 10.49 -2.89 -6.25
N LEU A 2 9.88 -2.78 -5.09
CA LEU A 2 9.55 -1.47 -4.53
C LEU A 2 10.81 -0.79 -4.00
N LYS A 3 11.01 0.46 -4.39
CA LYS A 3 12.10 1.28 -3.88
C LYS A 3 11.52 2.54 -3.27
N VAL A 4 11.97 2.90 -2.07
CA VAL A 4 11.54 4.12 -1.40
C VAL A 4 12.78 4.93 -1.06
N LYS A 5 12.80 6.19 -1.48
CA LYS A 5 13.90 7.10 -1.22
C LYS A 5 13.36 8.34 -0.54
N GLU A 6 13.93 8.70 0.60
CA GLU A 6 13.56 9.90 1.30
C GLU A 6 14.45 11.06 0.89
N ILE A 7 13.85 12.19 0.57
CA ILE A 7 14.56 13.41 0.20
C ILE A 7 14.18 14.50 1.19
N THR A 8 15.15 15.09 1.84
CA THR A 8 14.93 16.20 2.76
C THR A 8 15.31 17.51 2.07
N SER A 9 14.42 18.48 2.12
CA SER A 9 14.64 19.79 1.52
C SER A 9 14.24 20.87 2.52
N ARG A 10 14.46 22.13 2.14
CA ARG A 10 14.03 23.27 2.97
C ARG A 10 12.52 23.31 3.15
N MET A 11 11.78 22.71 2.24
CA MET A 11 10.32 22.71 2.27
C MET A 11 9.75 21.49 2.99
N GLY A 12 10.61 20.61 3.51
CA GLY A 12 10.19 19.43 4.23
C GLY A 12 10.77 18.16 3.63
N SER A 13 10.26 17.03 4.07
CA SER A 13 10.70 15.74 3.61
C SER A 13 9.70 15.14 2.64
N PHE A 14 10.21 14.53 1.57
CA PHE A 14 9.40 13.84 0.57
C PHE A 14 9.94 12.43 0.37
N CYS A 15 9.07 11.51 0.01
CA CYS A 15 9.48 10.18 -0.37
C CYS A 15 9.23 9.99 -1.87
N VAL A 16 10.21 9.42 -2.55
CA VAL A 16 10.05 9.00 -3.94
C VAL A 16 9.88 7.49 -3.94
N ILE A 17 8.75 7.04 -4.43
CA ILE A 17 8.43 5.62 -4.49
C ILE A 17 8.53 5.18 -5.93
N GLU A 18 9.35 4.15 -6.18
CA GLU A 18 9.49 3.56 -7.51
C GLU A 18 9.05 2.11 -7.45
N PHE A 19 8.18 1.72 -8.36
CA PHE A 19 7.67 0.37 -8.44
C PHE A 19 7.40 0.04 -9.92
N GLY A 20 8.30 -0.75 -10.52
CA GLY A 20 8.22 -1.01 -11.95
C GLY A 20 8.33 0.29 -12.74
N GLU A 21 7.31 0.57 -13.53
CA GLU A 21 7.24 1.80 -14.31
C GLU A 21 6.68 2.99 -13.54
N TYR A 22 6.14 2.73 -12.34
CA TYR A 22 5.51 3.79 -11.56
C TYR A 22 6.53 4.55 -10.74
N LYS A 23 6.36 5.86 -10.73
CA LYS A 23 7.16 6.75 -9.90
C LYS A 23 6.21 7.74 -9.25
N LEU A 24 6.21 7.76 -7.94
CA LEU A 24 5.32 8.61 -7.16
C LEU A 24 6.13 9.43 -6.17
N VAL A 25 5.90 10.74 -6.16
CA VAL A 25 6.48 11.63 -5.17
C VAL A 25 5.38 11.99 -4.19
N THR A 26 5.61 11.72 -2.92
CA THR A 26 4.59 11.91 -1.89
C THR A 26 5.24 12.34 -0.58
N PRO A 27 4.53 13.03 0.30
CA PRO A 27 5.04 13.25 1.66
C PRO A 27 5.30 11.90 2.33
N CYS A 28 6.26 11.88 3.24
CA CYS A 28 6.57 10.66 3.99
C CYS A 28 5.49 10.42 5.04
N ASP A 29 4.42 9.81 4.62
CA ASP A 29 3.22 9.65 5.43
C ASP A 29 2.71 8.19 5.44
N THR A 30 1.46 8.03 5.81
CA THR A 30 0.78 6.74 5.89
C THR A 30 0.89 5.94 4.58
N ARG A 31 0.83 6.63 3.44
CA ARG A 31 0.90 5.97 2.13
C ARG A 31 2.20 5.19 1.95
N VAL A 32 3.33 5.78 2.38
CA VAL A 32 4.62 5.11 2.30
C VAL A 32 4.64 3.88 3.20
N LYS A 33 4.08 3.99 4.40
CA LYS A 33 3.99 2.86 5.33
C LYS A 33 3.15 1.73 4.75
N ILE A 34 2.03 2.06 4.10
CA ILE A 34 1.19 1.07 3.43
C ILE A 34 1.98 0.30 2.38
N LEU A 35 2.67 1.02 1.50
CA LEU A 35 3.40 0.39 0.41
C LEU A 35 4.56 -0.47 0.92
N THR A 36 5.30 -0.01 1.93
CA THR A 36 6.38 -0.81 2.50
C THR A 36 5.86 -2.05 3.20
N SER A 37 4.71 -1.96 3.87
CA SER A 37 4.09 -3.13 4.49
C SER A 37 3.64 -4.15 3.45
N LEU A 38 3.05 -3.69 2.35
CA LEU A 38 2.62 -4.58 1.27
C LEU A 38 3.79 -5.21 0.52
N ALA A 39 4.95 -4.56 0.54
CA ALA A 39 6.15 -5.16 -0.04
C ALA A 39 6.59 -6.40 0.74
N ASP A 40 6.30 -6.46 2.04
CA ASP A 40 6.64 -7.61 2.87
C ASP A 40 5.63 -8.73 2.75
N SER A 41 4.34 -8.40 2.75
CA SER A 41 3.28 -9.41 2.67
C SER A 41 1.96 -8.77 2.25
N ASP A 42 1.07 -9.60 1.70
CA ASP A 42 -0.28 -9.17 1.38
C ASP A 42 -1.04 -8.91 2.70
N MET A 43 -1.87 -7.88 2.71
CA MET A 43 -2.58 -7.48 3.92
C MET A 43 -4.00 -7.03 3.61
N THR A 44 -4.89 -7.21 4.59
CA THR A 44 -6.23 -6.62 4.55
C THR A 44 -6.13 -5.16 4.98
N ALA A 45 -7.22 -4.40 4.78
CA ALA A 45 -7.28 -3.02 5.24
C ALA A 45 -7.14 -2.93 6.77
N ASP A 46 -7.72 -3.90 7.49
CA ASP A 46 -7.58 -3.96 8.95
C ASP A 46 -6.13 -4.16 9.38
N ASP A 47 -5.43 -5.07 8.69
CA ASP A 47 -4.01 -5.31 8.96
C ASP A 47 -3.18 -4.05 8.71
N LEU A 48 -3.48 -3.36 7.60
CA LEU A 48 -2.77 -2.13 7.26
C LEU A 48 -3.05 -1.01 8.27
N ALA A 49 -4.27 -0.93 8.78
CA ALA A 49 -4.61 0.04 9.80
C ALA A 49 -3.78 -0.20 11.07
N LYS A 50 -3.62 -1.46 11.46
CA LYS A 50 -2.81 -1.83 12.62
C LYS A 50 -1.33 -1.53 12.40
N GLU A 51 -0.81 -1.88 11.23
CA GLU A 51 0.61 -1.68 10.91
C GLU A 51 0.99 -0.21 10.81
N THR A 52 0.10 0.61 10.27
CA THR A 52 0.39 2.03 10.04
C THR A 52 -0.04 2.94 11.17
N GLY A 53 -0.93 2.45 12.04
CA GLY A 53 -1.53 3.26 13.09
C GLY A 53 -2.61 4.21 12.59
N ALA A 54 -2.99 4.10 11.32
CA ALA A 54 -4.03 4.94 10.74
C ALA A 54 -5.40 4.31 10.93
N SER A 55 -6.46 5.11 10.77
CA SER A 55 -7.82 4.59 10.84
C SER A 55 -8.14 3.77 9.58
N TYR A 56 -9.12 2.89 9.71
CA TYR A 56 -9.59 2.09 8.57
C TYR A 56 -9.99 2.97 7.39
N SER A 57 -10.73 4.05 7.66
CA SER A 57 -11.16 4.99 6.60
C SER A 57 -9.98 5.61 5.87
N THR A 58 -8.96 6.02 6.61
CA THR A 58 -7.76 6.61 6.02
C THR A 58 -7.05 5.60 5.13
N VAL A 59 -6.92 4.36 5.61
CA VAL A 59 -6.30 3.30 4.81
C VAL A 59 -7.09 3.06 3.53
N MET A 60 -8.42 2.98 3.62
CA MET A 60 -9.26 2.74 2.45
C MET A 60 -9.16 3.87 1.43
N ASP A 61 -9.08 5.12 1.89
CA ASP A 61 -8.88 6.25 0.98
C ASP A 61 -7.56 6.13 0.20
N HIS A 62 -6.48 5.77 0.88
CA HIS A 62 -5.20 5.55 0.23
C HIS A 62 -5.25 4.35 -0.73
N MET A 63 -5.90 3.26 -0.31
CA MET A 63 -6.00 2.07 -1.16
C MET A 63 -6.79 2.34 -2.42
N ASP A 64 -7.87 3.12 -2.32
CA ASP A 64 -8.66 3.48 -3.49
C ASP A 64 -7.80 4.22 -4.52
N LEU A 65 -7.00 5.18 -4.08
CA LEU A 65 -6.10 5.90 -4.96
C LEU A 65 -5.03 5.00 -5.56
N LEU A 66 -4.36 4.21 -4.71
CA LEU A 66 -3.27 3.34 -5.15
C LEU A 66 -3.75 2.26 -6.12
N GLU A 67 -4.98 1.79 -5.93
CA GLU A 67 -5.59 0.83 -6.83
C GLU A 67 -5.91 1.47 -8.18
N ARG A 68 -6.42 2.69 -8.18
CA ARG A 68 -6.73 3.42 -9.40
C ARG A 68 -5.51 3.70 -10.25
N ILE A 69 -4.38 4.02 -9.64
CA ILE A 69 -3.15 4.25 -10.40
C ILE A 69 -2.42 2.95 -10.73
N GLY A 70 -2.91 1.81 -10.23
CA GLY A 70 -2.41 0.50 -10.65
C GLY A 70 -1.23 -0.04 -9.87
N ILE A 71 -0.79 0.61 -8.80
CA ILE A 71 0.33 0.14 -7.97
C ILE A 71 -0.10 -1.01 -7.08
N VAL A 72 -1.36 -0.99 -6.64
CA VAL A 72 -1.93 -1.99 -5.73
C VAL A 72 -3.10 -2.65 -6.41
N GLU A 73 -3.30 -3.94 -6.16
CA GLU A 73 -4.49 -4.67 -6.58
C GLU A 73 -5.14 -5.34 -5.39
N ALA A 74 -6.46 -5.45 -5.47
CA ALA A 74 -7.25 -6.12 -4.44
C ALA A 74 -7.69 -7.47 -4.95
N TYR A 75 -7.75 -8.46 -4.04
CA TYR A 75 -8.27 -9.76 -4.39
C TYR A 75 -9.00 -10.36 -3.21
N LEU A 76 -9.87 -11.33 -3.48
CA LEU A 76 -10.61 -12.01 -2.44
C LEU A 76 -9.85 -13.25 -1.99
N LYS A 77 -9.51 -13.28 -0.72
CA LYS A 77 -8.82 -14.42 -0.13
C LYS A 77 -9.86 -15.41 0.41
N LYS A 78 -9.82 -16.64 -0.08
CA LYS A 78 -10.68 -17.71 0.40
C LYS A 78 -10.11 -18.32 1.67
N GLY A 79 -11.01 -18.60 2.61
CA GLY A 79 -10.69 -19.45 3.75
C GLY A 79 -9.97 -18.73 4.85
N GLY A 80 -9.76 -19.41 5.94
CA GLY A 80 -9.08 -18.88 7.09
C GLY A 80 -9.93 -18.09 8.05
N SER A 81 -11.16 -17.73 7.67
CA SER A 81 -12.06 -17.14 8.65
C SER A 81 -12.99 -18.22 9.20
N GLU A 82 -13.20 -18.20 10.48
CA GLU A 82 -14.09 -19.15 11.17
C GLU A 82 -15.50 -19.10 10.63
N ASN A 83 -15.88 -18.01 9.98
CA ASN A 83 -17.22 -17.78 9.47
C ASN A 83 -17.33 -17.97 7.96
N GLY A 84 -16.29 -18.46 7.30
CA GLY A 84 -16.31 -18.64 5.85
C GLY A 84 -16.41 -17.36 5.04
N ARG A 85 -16.23 -16.20 5.66
CA ARG A 85 -16.32 -14.92 4.98
C ARG A 85 -15.05 -14.67 4.16
N ARG A 86 -15.23 -14.23 2.93
CA ARG A 86 -14.12 -13.81 2.09
C ARG A 86 -13.60 -12.47 2.58
N LYS A 87 -12.28 -12.36 2.66
CA LYS A 87 -11.64 -11.10 3.03
C LYS A 87 -10.97 -10.50 1.82
N ILE A 88 -11.08 -9.18 1.71
CA ILE A 88 -10.39 -8.45 0.65
C ILE A 88 -8.95 -8.20 1.13
N CYS A 89 -8.00 -8.75 0.38
CA CYS A 89 -6.58 -8.52 0.62
C CYS A 89 -6.02 -7.61 -0.46
N PHE A 90 -5.01 -6.86 -0.09
CA PHE A 90 -4.31 -5.98 -1.02
C PHE A 90 -2.89 -6.47 -1.20
N ARG A 91 -2.35 -6.27 -2.39
CA ARG A 91 -0.96 -6.61 -2.70
C ARG A 91 -0.42 -5.64 -3.75
N LEU A 92 0.89 -5.53 -3.81
CA LEU A 92 1.51 -4.77 -4.88
C LEU A 92 1.25 -5.47 -6.21
N ASN A 93 0.98 -4.69 -7.24
CA ASN A 93 0.63 -5.23 -8.56
C ASN A 93 1.87 -5.75 -9.26
N GLN A 94 2.13 -7.06 -9.12
CA GLN A 94 3.32 -7.71 -9.65
C GLN A 94 3.40 -7.67 -11.18
N SER A 95 2.27 -7.58 -11.85
CA SER A 95 2.26 -7.54 -13.32
C SER A 95 2.87 -6.25 -13.88
N LYS A 96 3.04 -5.23 -13.05
CA LYS A 96 3.66 -3.96 -13.44
C LYS A 96 5.16 -3.92 -13.17
N GLN A 97 5.70 -4.96 -12.57
CA GLN A 97 7.14 -5.07 -12.29
C GLN A 97 7.86 -5.80 -13.41
N SER A 98 8.00 -5.25 -14.48
CA SER A 98 8.77 -5.95 -15.54
C SER A 98 10.13 -5.31 -15.75
#